data_cbc98aebbc010187339d725a434847cf
#
_entry.id   cbc98aebbc010187339d725a434847cf
#
_cell.length_a   1.000
_cell.length_b   1.000
_cell.length_c   1.000
_cell.angle_alpha   90.00
_cell.angle_beta   90.00
_cell.angle_gamma   90.00
#
_symmetry.space_group_name_H-M   'P 1'
#
loop_
_entity.id
_entity.type
_entity.pdbx_description
1 polymer ?
#
loop_
_entity_poly.entity_id
_entity_poly.type
_entity_poly.pdbx_seq_one_letter_code
_entity_poly.pdbx_strand_id
1 'polypeptide(L)'
;MKLFGTDGIRGKFNETPITHDDLVKIGYAFAKVIFGEDKGKIFISNDGRESASIIESALSIGITHQGSEVCQIGLYTTPGLSIYLNTITRTSELYAGIQITASHNPYYDNGVKFFDKNGFKINSKMEGLIEDIYNKFNIEINNNNKNISHEDNLDSYNQHYITYINDYFNSKMSEVKIPERKFNILIDCANGAASKIINRLFKDSFINLIPINDKPSGQNINHDCGATNTNMLEKFIIDFNNINANSFDYDKTRKPKELKIDLGAALDGDGDRIIFISPFGEKINGDDVLFILALFHKKFNEKVDSVVGTQMTNYGIQDLYKKHNIKFTETHVGDKHVLKEMIKSNSSFGGESSGHILIQVLNGLYIGDGIITLINLLEVLFKQDKNIDQLKKEIISIPSKLLNIKVNNKKKFLEDEINIKLFADLERMLGPDGRILLRPSGTENLIRLLLEHKDSEKIEILSQHFYDNINKHTLT
;
A
#
# COMPACT_ATOMS: atom_id res chain seq x y z
N MET A 1 -5.24 22.39 -15.68
CA MET A 1 -4.89 22.02 -14.29
C MET A 1 -4.33 20.61 -14.31
N LYS A 2 -3.32 20.29 -13.49
CA LYS A 2 -2.83 18.92 -13.30
C LYS A 2 -3.63 18.28 -12.16
N LEU A 3 -4.26 17.13 -12.43
CA LEU A 3 -5.11 16.42 -11.46
C LEU A 3 -4.37 15.26 -10.79
N PHE A 4 -3.63 14.47 -11.61
CA PHE A 4 -3.02 13.24 -11.14
C PHE A 4 -1.71 13.47 -10.37
N GLY A 5 -1.64 12.84 -9.19
CA GLY A 5 -0.44 12.69 -8.39
C GLY A 5 0.32 11.39 -8.71
N THR A 6 1.04 10.86 -7.72
CA THR A 6 1.76 9.59 -7.82
C THR A 6 0.83 8.38 -7.84
N ASP A 7 -0.33 8.46 -7.17
CA ASP A 7 -1.31 7.37 -7.04
C ASP A 7 -2.73 7.92 -7.11
N GLY A 8 -3.23 8.16 -8.33
CA GLY A 8 -4.55 8.71 -8.60
C GLY A 8 -4.68 10.21 -8.34
N ILE A 9 -5.92 10.67 -8.18
CA ILE A 9 -6.28 12.04 -7.82
C ILE A 9 -6.45 12.12 -6.31
N ARG A 10 -5.91 13.15 -5.66
CA ARG A 10 -5.96 13.34 -4.21
C ARG A 10 -6.31 14.77 -3.86
N GLY A 11 -7.06 14.96 -2.77
CA GLY A 11 -7.41 16.27 -2.23
C GLY A 11 -8.30 16.17 -1.00
N LYS A 12 -8.60 17.30 -0.40
CA LYS A 12 -9.60 17.37 0.67
C LYS A 12 -11.00 17.46 0.06
N PHE A 13 -11.96 16.87 0.74
CA PHE A 13 -13.35 16.94 0.32
C PHE A 13 -13.84 18.40 0.26
N ASN A 14 -14.58 18.74 -0.80
CA ASN A 14 -15.03 20.10 -1.15
C ASN A 14 -13.92 21.10 -1.50
N GLU A 15 -12.68 20.64 -1.67
CA GLU A 15 -11.61 21.45 -2.25
C GLU A 15 -11.22 20.86 -3.62
N THR A 16 -10.88 21.71 -4.58
CA THR A 16 -10.42 21.25 -5.90
C THR A 16 -9.14 20.39 -5.73
N PRO A 17 -9.09 19.19 -6.33
CA PRO A 17 -9.95 18.63 -7.38
C PRO A 17 -11.05 17.66 -6.87
N ILE A 18 -11.45 17.73 -5.60
CA ILE A 18 -12.47 16.85 -4.99
C ILE A 18 -13.75 17.65 -4.65
N THR A 19 -14.11 18.64 -5.46
CA THR A 19 -15.43 19.26 -5.39
C THR A 19 -16.45 18.41 -6.17
N HIS A 20 -17.75 18.61 -5.90
CA HIS A 20 -18.82 17.92 -6.63
C HIS A 20 -18.68 18.10 -8.15
N ASP A 21 -18.50 19.34 -8.61
CA ASP A 21 -18.42 19.66 -10.04
C ASP A 21 -17.15 19.08 -10.69
N ASP A 22 -16.02 19.08 -9.97
CA ASP A 22 -14.79 18.47 -10.46
C ASP A 22 -14.97 16.95 -10.61
N LEU A 23 -15.59 16.29 -9.64
CA LEU A 23 -15.84 14.84 -9.66
C LEU A 23 -16.79 14.44 -10.80
N VAL A 24 -17.82 15.24 -11.09
CA VAL A 24 -18.70 15.02 -12.24
C VAL A 24 -17.91 15.09 -13.55
N LYS A 25 -17.06 16.11 -13.72
CA LYS A 25 -16.18 16.23 -14.90
C LYS A 25 -15.17 15.07 -15.00
N ILE A 26 -14.60 14.66 -13.89
CA ILE A 26 -13.66 13.54 -13.81
C ILE A 26 -14.35 12.23 -14.20
N GLY A 27 -15.55 11.96 -13.68
CA GLY A 27 -16.33 10.76 -14.04
C GLY A 27 -16.63 10.70 -15.54
N TYR A 28 -17.08 11.80 -16.13
CA TYR A 28 -17.30 11.91 -17.56
C TYR A 28 -16.01 11.69 -18.35
N ALA A 29 -14.93 12.39 -17.98
CA ALA A 29 -13.65 12.30 -18.67
C ALA A 29 -13.06 10.88 -18.63
N PHE A 30 -13.15 10.20 -17.49
CA PHE A 30 -12.71 8.82 -17.37
C PHE A 30 -13.51 7.88 -18.28
N ALA A 31 -14.84 7.92 -18.23
CA ALA A 31 -15.68 7.08 -19.09
C ALA A 31 -15.40 7.34 -20.58
N LYS A 32 -15.20 8.60 -20.97
CA LYS A 32 -14.88 8.99 -22.35
C LYS A 32 -13.51 8.49 -22.81
N VAL A 33 -12.50 8.54 -21.94
CA VAL A 33 -11.15 8.05 -22.26
C VAL A 33 -11.10 6.52 -22.34
N ILE A 34 -11.84 5.82 -21.46
CA ILE A 34 -11.75 4.36 -21.38
C ILE A 34 -12.59 3.66 -22.45
N PHE A 35 -13.75 4.22 -22.81
CA PHE A 35 -14.70 3.61 -23.74
C PHE A 35 -14.84 4.36 -25.08
N GLY A 36 -14.38 5.60 -25.20
CA GLY A 36 -14.56 6.42 -26.40
C GLY A 36 -16.02 6.81 -26.63
N GLU A 37 -16.58 6.43 -27.76
CA GLU A 37 -18.00 6.56 -28.09
C GLU A 37 -18.83 5.33 -27.68
N ASP A 38 -18.16 4.22 -27.33
CA ASP A 38 -18.82 3.01 -26.85
C ASP A 38 -19.36 3.22 -25.43
N LYS A 39 -20.19 2.28 -25.00
CA LYS A 39 -20.75 2.24 -23.65
C LYS A 39 -20.20 1.03 -22.94
N GLY A 40 -19.86 1.21 -21.68
CA GLY A 40 -19.35 0.15 -20.84
C GLY A 40 -19.92 0.25 -19.43
N LYS A 41 -19.46 -0.62 -18.55
CA LYS A 41 -19.84 -0.64 -17.13
C LYS A 41 -18.65 -0.25 -16.27
N ILE A 42 -18.83 0.72 -15.38
CA ILE A 42 -17.82 1.16 -14.42
C ILE A 42 -18.22 0.71 -13.03
N PHE A 43 -17.37 -0.11 -12.41
CA PHE A 43 -17.51 -0.54 -11.04
C PHE A 43 -16.89 0.50 -10.10
N ILE A 44 -17.67 1.01 -9.14
CA ILE A 44 -17.21 1.99 -8.15
C ILE A 44 -17.23 1.36 -6.77
N SER A 45 -16.10 1.43 -6.09
CA SER A 45 -15.94 0.95 -4.71
C SER A 45 -15.26 2.02 -3.85
N ASN A 46 -15.28 1.83 -2.53
CA ASN A 46 -14.71 2.78 -1.58
C ASN A 46 -14.07 2.10 -0.37
N ASP A 47 -13.26 2.87 0.38
CA ASP A 47 -12.57 2.41 1.59
C ASP A 47 -13.32 2.74 2.90
N GLY A 48 -14.54 3.28 2.82
CA GLY A 48 -15.41 3.52 3.97
C GLY A 48 -15.30 4.92 4.57
N ARG A 49 -14.70 5.91 3.90
CA ARG A 49 -14.67 7.31 4.34
C ARG A 49 -16.07 7.92 4.32
N GLU A 50 -16.35 8.85 5.24
CA GLU A 50 -17.65 9.52 5.39
C GLU A 50 -18.14 10.17 4.08
N SER A 51 -17.24 10.76 3.32
CA SER A 51 -17.54 11.45 2.05
C SER A 51 -17.73 10.50 0.85
N ALA A 52 -17.48 9.19 1.00
CA ALA A 52 -17.44 8.24 -0.10
C ALA A 52 -18.73 8.23 -0.94
N SER A 53 -19.90 8.22 -0.31
CA SER A 53 -21.19 8.20 -1.02
C SER A 53 -21.43 9.44 -1.87
N ILE A 54 -20.98 10.62 -1.40
CA ILE A 54 -21.14 11.88 -2.14
C ILE A 54 -20.19 11.89 -3.35
N ILE A 55 -18.95 11.44 -3.17
CA ILE A 55 -17.96 11.32 -4.25
C ILE A 55 -18.45 10.31 -5.30
N GLU A 56 -18.96 9.17 -4.87
CA GLU A 56 -19.53 8.14 -5.73
C GLU A 56 -20.71 8.67 -6.57
N SER A 57 -21.62 9.40 -5.94
CA SER A 57 -22.76 10.03 -6.62
C SER A 57 -22.31 11.02 -7.70
N ALA A 58 -21.35 11.89 -7.38
CA ALA A 58 -20.85 12.88 -8.32
C ALA A 58 -20.14 12.22 -9.52
N LEU A 59 -19.27 11.24 -9.30
CA LEU A 59 -18.64 10.47 -10.37
C LEU A 59 -19.67 9.76 -11.25
N SER A 60 -20.71 9.17 -10.64
CA SER A 60 -21.79 8.45 -11.34
C SER A 60 -22.57 9.35 -12.28
N ILE A 61 -22.84 10.61 -11.90
CA ILE A 61 -23.48 11.61 -12.77
C ILE A 61 -22.66 11.82 -14.05
N GLY A 62 -21.36 12.02 -13.94
CA GLY A 62 -20.49 12.22 -15.11
C GLY A 62 -20.41 10.98 -16.00
N ILE A 63 -20.28 9.79 -15.42
CA ILE A 63 -20.20 8.51 -16.14
C ILE A 63 -21.49 8.24 -16.92
N THR A 64 -22.64 8.39 -16.26
CA THR A 64 -23.95 8.15 -16.89
C THR A 64 -24.27 9.21 -17.94
N HIS A 65 -23.75 10.43 -17.82
CA HIS A 65 -23.85 11.46 -18.85
C HIS A 65 -23.09 11.08 -20.13
N GLN A 66 -21.95 10.39 -20.03
CA GLN A 66 -21.26 9.81 -21.19
C GLN A 66 -22.08 8.67 -21.83
N GLY A 67 -23.00 8.08 -21.11
CA GLY A 67 -23.91 7.01 -21.55
C GLY A 67 -23.53 5.63 -21.03
N SER A 68 -22.47 5.51 -20.24
CA SER A 68 -22.05 4.25 -19.60
C SER A 68 -22.87 3.93 -18.35
N GLU A 69 -22.79 2.67 -17.92
CA GLU A 69 -23.45 2.18 -16.71
C GLU A 69 -22.51 2.31 -15.50
N VAL A 70 -23.08 2.54 -14.33
CA VAL A 70 -22.38 2.50 -13.04
C VAL A 70 -22.92 1.34 -12.22
N CYS A 71 -21.99 0.56 -11.67
CA CYS A 71 -22.27 -0.47 -10.68
C CYS A 71 -21.58 -0.11 -9.36
N GLN A 72 -22.37 0.17 -8.33
CA GLN A 72 -21.88 0.54 -7.01
C GLN A 72 -21.60 -0.71 -6.18
N ILE A 73 -20.34 -0.93 -5.81
CA ILE A 73 -19.87 -2.08 -5.00
C ILE A 73 -19.93 -1.75 -3.50
N GLY A 74 -19.74 -0.48 -3.13
CA GLY A 74 -19.65 -0.05 -1.74
C GLY A 74 -18.28 -0.31 -1.12
N LEU A 75 -18.26 -0.72 0.17
CA LEU A 75 -17.02 -0.96 0.93
C LEU A 75 -16.27 -2.18 0.37
N TYR A 76 -15.12 -1.93 -0.28
CA TYR A 76 -14.33 -2.97 -0.93
C TYR A 76 -12.85 -2.56 -1.01
N THR A 77 -11.94 -3.53 -0.94
CA THR A 77 -10.50 -3.24 -0.99
C THR A 77 -10.05 -2.86 -2.39
N THR A 78 -9.03 -2.00 -2.49
CA THR A 78 -8.38 -1.67 -3.77
C THR A 78 -7.92 -2.92 -4.52
N PRO A 79 -7.19 -3.87 -3.89
CA PRO A 79 -6.82 -5.12 -4.57
C PRO A 79 -8.03 -5.98 -4.94
N GLY A 80 -9.09 -5.99 -4.13
CA GLY A 80 -10.31 -6.71 -4.45
C GLY A 80 -10.94 -6.24 -5.76
N LEU A 81 -11.03 -4.93 -5.98
CA LEU A 81 -11.51 -4.37 -7.24
C LEU A 81 -10.61 -4.76 -8.42
N SER A 82 -9.29 -4.67 -8.25
CA SER A 82 -8.31 -5.04 -9.28
C SER A 82 -8.45 -6.52 -9.68
N ILE A 83 -8.54 -7.43 -8.71
CA ILE A 83 -8.75 -8.87 -8.93
C ILE A 83 -10.09 -9.11 -9.62
N TYR A 84 -11.16 -8.48 -9.14
CA TYR A 84 -12.48 -8.63 -9.74
C TYR A 84 -12.47 -8.26 -11.23
N LEU A 85 -11.96 -7.09 -11.59
CA LEU A 85 -11.85 -6.65 -12.99
C LEU A 85 -11.01 -7.62 -13.82
N ASN A 86 -9.88 -8.09 -13.32
CA ASN A 86 -9.01 -9.04 -14.03
C ASN A 86 -9.69 -10.38 -14.31
N THR A 87 -10.55 -10.82 -13.41
CA THR A 87 -11.22 -12.13 -13.52
C THR A 87 -12.46 -12.11 -14.41
N ILE A 88 -13.17 -10.97 -14.50
CA ILE A 88 -14.38 -10.85 -15.35
C ILE A 88 -14.06 -10.52 -16.83
N THR A 89 -12.82 -10.22 -17.19
CA THR A 89 -12.42 -9.84 -18.57
C THR A 89 -12.67 -10.91 -19.64
N ARG A 90 -13.19 -12.07 -19.26
CA ARG A 90 -13.55 -13.17 -20.21
C ARG A 90 -14.85 -12.92 -20.97
N THR A 91 -15.55 -11.82 -20.69
CA THR A 91 -16.78 -11.44 -21.37
C THR A 91 -16.50 -10.46 -22.51
N SER A 92 -17.43 -10.33 -23.46
CA SER A 92 -17.35 -9.37 -24.58
C SER A 92 -17.65 -7.92 -24.16
N GLU A 93 -18.07 -7.69 -22.91
CA GLU A 93 -18.45 -6.37 -22.40
C GLU A 93 -17.23 -5.53 -22.04
N LEU A 94 -17.40 -4.22 -22.11
CA LEU A 94 -16.38 -3.24 -21.73
C LEU A 94 -16.53 -2.89 -20.25
N TYR A 95 -15.46 -3.08 -19.49
CA TYR A 95 -15.44 -2.78 -18.04
C TYR A 95 -14.30 -1.84 -17.67
N ALA A 96 -14.49 -1.14 -16.57
CA ALA A 96 -13.46 -0.38 -15.88
C ALA A 96 -13.80 -0.26 -14.39
N GLY A 97 -12.88 0.25 -13.60
CA GLY A 97 -13.09 0.41 -12.16
C GLY A 97 -12.64 1.75 -11.62
N ILE A 98 -13.29 2.16 -10.54
CA ILE A 98 -12.94 3.32 -9.74
C ILE A 98 -12.90 2.90 -8.27
N GLN A 99 -11.79 3.20 -7.58
CA GLN A 99 -11.69 3.09 -6.14
C GLN A 99 -11.65 4.48 -5.52
N ILE A 100 -12.62 4.78 -4.66
CA ILE A 100 -12.65 6.01 -3.86
C ILE A 100 -11.85 5.74 -2.59
N THR A 101 -10.67 6.33 -2.49
CA THR A 101 -9.74 6.11 -1.37
C THR A 101 -8.65 7.17 -1.32
N ALA A 102 -8.18 7.48 -0.12
CA ALA A 102 -6.93 8.17 0.11
C ALA A 102 -5.89 7.26 0.80
N SER A 103 -6.05 5.91 0.68
CA SER A 103 -5.17 4.88 1.23
C SER A 103 -4.95 5.10 2.74
N HIS A 104 -3.72 5.37 3.17
CA HIS A 104 -3.32 5.53 4.56
C HIS A 104 -3.55 6.93 5.17
N ASN A 105 -4.09 7.88 4.39
CA ASN A 105 -4.35 9.23 4.88
C ASN A 105 -5.56 9.28 5.84
N PRO A 106 -5.66 10.31 6.70
CA PRO A 106 -6.81 10.53 7.56
C PRO A 106 -8.13 10.63 6.77
N TYR A 107 -9.26 10.50 7.48
CA TYR A 107 -10.59 10.42 6.88
C TYR A 107 -10.99 11.64 6.03
N TYR A 108 -10.52 12.83 6.38
CA TYR A 108 -10.82 14.09 5.69
C TYR A 108 -10.09 14.28 4.36
N ASP A 109 -9.02 13.51 4.12
CA ASP A 109 -8.40 13.40 2.81
C ASP A 109 -9.18 12.42 1.95
N ASN A 110 -9.26 12.70 0.66
CA ASN A 110 -9.99 11.89 -0.31
C ASN A 110 -9.17 11.68 -1.56
N GLY A 111 -9.60 10.72 -2.36
CA GLY A 111 -8.98 10.46 -3.64
C GLY A 111 -9.74 9.46 -4.48
N VAL A 112 -9.28 9.32 -5.71
CA VAL A 112 -9.87 8.44 -6.70
C VAL A 112 -8.75 7.75 -7.47
N LYS A 113 -8.75 6.41 -7.47
CA LYS A 113 -7.88 5.56 -8.28
C LYS A 113 -8.69 4.95 -9.42
N PHE A 114 -8.11 4.86 -10.60
CA PHE A 114 -8.77 4.39 -11.82
C PHE A 114 -8.11 3.13 -12.35
N PHE A 115 -8.93 2.17 -12.77
CA PHE A 115 -8.50 0.86 -13.24
C PHE A 115 -9.06 0.56 -14.62
N ASP A 116 -8.23 -0.05 -15.46
CA ASP A 116 -8.66 -0.60 -16.74
C ASP A 116 -9.35 -1.97 -16.57
N LYS A 117 -9.85 -2.51 -17.68
CA LYS A 117 -10.52 -3.82 -17.70
C LYS A 117 -9.66 -5.00 -17.26
N ASN A 118 -8.34 -4.86 -17.24
CA ASN A 118 -7.43 -5.92 -16.82
C ASN A 118 -7.07 -5.81 -15.33
N GLY A 119 -7.67 -4.87 -14.59
CA GLY A 119 -7.39 -4.63 -13.19
C GLY A 119 -6.11 -3.82 -12.92
N PHE A 120 -5.46 -3.28 -13.95
CA PHE A 120 -4.32 -2.38 -13.78
C PHE A 120 -4.76 -0.93 -13.60
N LYS A 121 -4.04 -0.18 -12.78
CA LYS A 121 -4.20 1.28 -12.75
C LYS A 121 -3.92 1.86 -14.13
N ILE A 122 -4.70 2.87 -14.53
CA ILE A 122 -4.53 3.54 -15.82
C ILE A 122 -3.11 4.14 -15.93
N ASN A 123 -2.59 4.16 -17.15
CA ASN A 123 -1.25 4.67 -17.42
C ASN A 123 -1.24 6.21 -17.58
N SER A 124 -0.05 6.81 -17.54
CA SER A 124 0.11 8.27 -17.60
C SER A 124 -0.40 8.90 -18.91
N LYS A 125 -0.49 8.14 -20.01
CA LYS A 125 -1.11 8.63 -21.26
C LYS A 125 -2.61 8.82 -21.06
N MET A 126 -3.28 7.85 -20.44
CA MET A 126 -4.72 7.94 -20.14
C MET A 126 -4.99 9.04 -19.11
N GLU A 127 -4.12 9.18 -18.08
CA GLU A 127 -4.22 10.28 -17.11
C GLU A 127 -4.17 11.65 -17.82
N GLY A 128 -3.23 11.85 -18.75
CA GLY A 128 -3.14 13.09 -19.54
C GLY A 128 -4.38 13.36 -20.39
N LEU A 129 -4.97 12.31 -21.00
CA LEU A 129 -6.22 12.46 -21.76
C LEU A 129 -7.42 12.85 -20.88
N ILE A 130 -7.49 12.29 -19.66
CA ILE A 130 -8.52 12.69 -18.68
C ILE A 130 -8.34 14.16 -18.28
N GLU A 131 -7.10 14.59 -17.99
CA GLU A 131 -6.79 16.00 -17.68
C GLU A 131 -7.16 16.93 -18.84
N ASP A 132 -6.91 16.53 -20.08
CA ASP A 132 -7.26 17.32 -21.28
C ASP A 132 -8.77 17.49 -21.42
N ILE A 133 -9.54 16.41 -21.24
CA ILE A 133 -11.01 16.48 -21.32
C ILE A 133 -11.54 17.31 -20.14
N TYR A 134 -11.05 17.09 -18.92
CA TYR A 134 -11.44 17.85 -17.75
C TYR A 134 -11.22 19.38 -17.94
N ASN A 135 -10.04 19.77 -18.44
CA ASN A 135 -9.69 21.18 -18.63
C ASN A 135 -10.49 21.86 -19.76
N LYS A 136 -10.96 21.09 -20.73
CA LYS A 136 -11.78 21.58 -21.88
C LYS A 136 -13.28 21.38 -21.67
N PHE A 137 -13.67 20.88 -20.49
CA PHE A 137 -15.05 20.50 -20.22
C PHE A 137 -15.99 21.73 -20.28
N ASN A 138 -16.91 21.75 -21.24
CA ASN A 138 -17.88 22.79 -21.44
C ASN A 138 -19.25 22.19 -21.86
N ILE A 139 -19.72 21.21 -21.09
CA ILE A 139 -20.97 20.50 -21.37
C ILE A 139 -21.93 20.74 -20.22
N GLU A 140 -23.16 21.14 -20.51
CA GLU A 140 -24.24 21.16 -19.52
C GLU A 140 -24.64 19.72 -19.17
N ILE A 141 -24.49 19.32 -17.91
CA ILE A 141 -24.83 17.98 -17.46
C ILE A 141 -26.29 17.93 -17.03
N ASN A 142 -27.08 17.13 -17.74
CA ASN A 142 -28.43 16.77 -17.33
C ASN A 142 -28.37 15.54 -16.41
N ASN A 143 -28.92 15.65 -15.20
CA ASN A 143 -29.01 14.58 -14.23
C ASN A 143 -29.96 13.45 -14.74
N ASN A 144 -29.44 12.53 -15.52
CA ASN A 144 -30.15 11.32 -15.93
C ASN A 144 -29.63 10.12 -15.11
N ASN A 145 -30.19 9.88 -13.92
CA ASN A 145 -29.84 8.76 -13.03
C ASN A 145 -30.32 7.39 -13.52
N LYS A 146 -30.71 7.23 -14.79
CA LYS A 146 -31.34 6.02 -15.31
C LYS A 146 -30.40 4.81 -15.48
N ASN A 147 -29.09 5.01 -15.43
CA ASN A 147 -28.09 3.97 -15.72
C ASN A 147 -27.24 3.63 -14.47
N ILE A 148 -27.76 3.83 -13.27
CA ILE A 148 -27.12 3.40 -12.04
C ILE A 148 -27.78 2.10 -11.61
N SER A 149 -27.04 1.02 -11.61
CA SER A 149 -27.48 -0.27 -11.06
C SER A 149 -26.95 -0.42 -9.63
N HIS A 150 -27.86 -0.67 -8.72
CA HIS A 150 -27.54 -1.24 -7.42
C HIS A 150 -27.75 -2.74 -7.54
N GLU A 151 -26.70 -3.52 -7.40
CA GLU A 151 -26.90 -4.97 -7.30
C GLU A 151 -27.51 -5.30 -5.94
N ASP A 152 -28.53 -6.16 -5.93
CA ASP A 152 -29.24 -6.58 -4.72
C ASP A 152 -28.34 -7.34 -3.72
N ASN A 153 -27.18 -7.82 -4.18
CA ASN A 153 -26.24 -8.59 -3.37
C ASN A 153 -24.82 -8.02 -3.45
N LEU A 154 -24.56 -6.90 -2.78
CA LEU A 154 -23.23 -6.30 -2.66
C LEU A 154 -22.19 -7.23 -2.00
N ASP A 155 -22.64 -8.24 -1.23
CA ASP A 155 -21.74 -9.21 -0.59
C ASP A 155 -21.15 -10.21 -1.61
N SER A 156 -21.71 -10.33 -2.81
CA SER A 156 -21.17 -11.18 -3.88
C SER A 156 -19.75 -10.79 -4.28
N TYR A 157 -19.43 -9.50 -4.31
CA TYR A 157 -18.09 -8.99 -4.59
C TYR A 157 -17.10 -9.38 -3.50
N ASN A 158 -17.49 -9.20 -2.23
CA ASN A 158 -16.67 -9.65 -1.11
C ASN A 158 -16.45 -11.16 -1.15
N GLN A 159 -17.49 -11.93 -1.46
CA GLN A 159 -17.38 -13.39 -1.60
C GLN A 159 -16.44 -13.81 -2.74
N HIS A 160 -16.47 -13.10 -3.87
CA HIS A 160 -15.55 -13.35 -4.98
C HIS A 160 -14.08 -13.15 -4.53
N TYR A 161 -13.76 -12.04 -3.88
CA TYR A 161 -12.43 -11.79 -3.36
C TYR A 161 -12.01 -12.80 -2.30
N ILE A 162 -12.90 -13.15 -1.35
CA ILE A 162 -12.66 -14.16 -0.31
C ILE A 162 -12.34 -15.52 -0.96
N THR A 163 -13.09 -15.91 -1.97
CA THR A 163 -12.86 -17.16 -2.70
C THR A 163 -11.48 -17.15 -3.35
N TYR A 164 -11.14 -16.07 -4.08
CA TYR A 164 -9.84 -15.91 -4.71
C TYR A 164 -8.69 -16.01 -3.69
N ILE A 165 -8.79 -15.32 -2.57
CA ILE A 165 -7.79 -15.31 -1.50
C ILE A 165 -7.64 -16.70 -0.86
N ASN A 166 -8.74 -17.38 -0.58
CA ASN A 166 -8.71 -18.73 0.01
C ASN A 166 -8.11 -19.75 -0.98
N ASP A 167 -8.42 -19.67 -2.27
CA ASP A 167 -7.83 -20.53 -3.29
C ASP A 167 -6.33 -20.26 -3.42
N TYR A 168 -5.91 -18.99 -3.40
CA TYR A 168 -4.50 -18.61 -3.40
C TYR A 168 -3.78 -19.13 -2.14
N PHE A 169 -4.38 -18.98 -0.97
CA PHE A 169 -3.85 -19.52 0.28
C PHE A 169 -3.69 -21.04 0.21
N ASN A 170 -4.71 -21.77 -0.21
CA ASN A 170 -4.66 -23.21 -0.31
C ASN A 170 -3.58 -23.68 -1.29
N SER A 171 -3.38 -22.97 -2.41
CA SER A 171 -2.31 -23.29 -3.37
C SER A 171 -0.92 -23.13 -2.74
N LYS A 172 -0.71 -22.10 -1.94
CA LYS A 172 0.57 -21.81 -1.26
C LYS A 172 0.86 -22.76 -0.10
N MET A 173 -0.18 -23.21 0.59
CA MET A 173 -0.09 -24.07 1.77
C MET A 173 -0.20 -25.57 1.45
N SER A 174 -0.35 -25.97 0.18
CA SER A 174 -0.59 -27.37 -0.22
C SER A 174 0.48 -28.35 0.25
N GLU A 175 1.73 -27.88 0.35
CA GLU A 175 2.89 -28.70 0.76
C GLU A 175 3.38 -28.39 2.19
N VAL A 176 2.63 -27.57 2.91
CA VAL A 176 2.99 -27.17 4.28
C VAL A 176 2.50 -28.22 5.28
N LYS A 177 3.39 -28.61 6.21
CA LYS A 177 3.00 -29.44 7.34
C LYS A 177 2.10 -28.63 8.26
N ILE A 178 0.86 -29.10 8.45
CA ILE A 178 -0.11 -28.46 9.34
C ILE A 178 0.44 -28.46 10.78
N PRO A 179 0.54 -27.30 11.44
CA PRO A 179 1.02 -27.22 12.81
C PRO A 179 0.00 -27.84 13.79
N GLU A 180 0.49 -28.31 14.95
CA GLU A 180 -0.33 -28.94 16.00
C GLU A 180 -1.32 -27.96 16.64
N ARG A 181 -1.00 -26.66 16.64
CA ARG A 181 -1.88 -25.59 17.13
C ARG A 181 -2.15 -24.56 16.08
N LYS A 182 -3.21 -23.78 16.24
CA LYS A 182 -3.49 -22.64 15.37
C LYS A 182 -2.38 -21.58 15.49
N PHE A 183 -2.04 -21.00 14.37
CA PHE A 183 -1.14 -19.84 14.27
C PHE A 183 -1.97 -18.56 14.38
N ASN A 184 -1.76 -17.82 15.47
CA ASN A 184 -2.58 -16.65 15.79
C ASN A 184 -1.95 -15.36 15.23
N ILE A 185 -2.71 -14.66 14.40
CA ILE A 185 -2.32 -13.39 13.81
C ILE A 185 -3.25 -12.30 14.32
N LEU A 186 -2.70 -11.33 15.05
CA LEU A 186 -3.43 -10.12 15.41
C LEU A 186 -3.37 -9.15 14.22
N ILE A 187 -4.51 -8.87 13.60
CA ILE A 187 -4.57 -8.07 12.38
C ILE A 187 -5.34 -6.77 12.59
N ASP A 188 -4.65 -5.65 12.37
CA ASP A 188 -5.23 -4.31 12.38
C ASP A 188 -5.79 -3.98 11.01
N CYS A 189 -7.11 -3.78 10.93
CA CYS A 189 -7.85 -3.48 9.71
C CYS A 189 -7.91 -1.98 9.39
N ALA A 190 -7.24 -1.12 10.15
CA ALA A 190 -7.24 0.34 9.99
C ALA A 190 -8.65 0.98 9.96
N ASN A 191 -9.69 0.30 10.47
CA ASN A 191 -11.10 0.65 10.28
C ASN A 191 -11.46 0.93 8.81
N GLY A 192 -10.82 0.23 7.89
CA GLY A 192 -10.93 0.41 6.45
C GLY A 192 -11.66 -0.73 5.74
N ALA A 193 -11.42 -0.85 4.44
CA ALA A 193 -12.13 -1.77 3.55
C ALA A 193 -12.00 -3.26 3.91
N ALA A 194 -10.88 -3.68 4.48
CA ALA A 194 -10.65 -5.07 4.88
C ALA A 194 -11.55 -5.55 6.03
N SER A 195 -12.16 -4.62 6.80
CA SER A 195 -12.97 -4.94 7.98
C SER A 195 -14.11 -5.94 7.72
N LYS A 196 -14.71 -5.89 6.53
CA LYS A 196 -15.83 -6.80 6.20
C LYS A 196 -15.42 -8.22 5.83
N ILE A 197 -14.19 -8.40 5.39
CA ILE A 197 -13.74 -9.67 4.81
C ILE A 197 -12.85 -10.47 5.75
N ILE A 198 -12.11 -9.81 6.64
CA ILE A 198 -11.03 -10.41 7.42
C ILE A 198 -11.50 -11.61 8.25
N ASN A 199 -12.67 -11.53 8.88
CA ASN A 199 -13.28 -12.60 9.68
C ASN A 199 -13.75 -13.81 8.84
N ARG A 200 -13.72 -13.71 7.52
CA ARG A 200 -14.18 -14.75 6.58
C ARG A 200 -13.02 -15.47 5.89
N LEU A 201 -11.80 -14.94 6.03
CA LEU A 201 -10.60 -15.55 5.46
C LEU A 201 -10.10 -16.70 6.32
N PHE A 202 -9.57 -17.72 5.70
CA PHE A 202 -8.87 -18.87 6.31
C PHE A 202 -9.67 -19.65 7.38
N LYS A 203 -11.00 -19.60 7.35
CA LYS A 203 -11.88 -20.15 8.40
C LYS A 203 -11.58 -21.60 8.78
N ASP A 204 -11.35 -22.46 7.80
CA ASP A 204 -11.13 -23.90 8.00
C ASP A 204 -9.64 -24.28 7.98
N SER A 205 -8.77 -23.31 8.16
CA SER A 205 -7.31 -23.51 8.16
C SER A 205 -6.72 -23.53 9.57
N PHE A 206 -5.42 -23.75 9.64
CA PHE A 206 -4.65 -23.62 10.87
C PHE A 206 -4.33 -22.16 11.23
N ILE A 207 -4.71 -21.20 10.41
CA ILE A 207 -4.55 -19.77 10.70
C ILE A 207 -5.77 -19.27 11.49
N ASN A 208 -5.49 -18.50 12.55
CA ASN A 208 -6.51 -17.79 13.31
C ASN A 208 -6.26 -16.29 13.21
N LEU A 209 -7.09 -15.60 12.43
CA LEU A 209 -7.06 -14.13 12.35
C LEU A 209 -7.85 -13.54 13.51
N ILE A 210 -7.22 -12.63 14.24
CA ILE A 210 -7.82 -11.89 15.37
C ILE A 210 -7.86 -10.41 14.96
N PRO A 211 -8.99 -9.92 14.43
CA PRO A 211 -9.07 -8.54 13.95
C PRO A 211 -9.20 -7.54 15.08
N ILE A 212 -8.55 -6.40 14.88
CA ILE A 212 -8.75 -5.17 15.65
C ILE A 212 -8.96 -4.01 14.67
N ASN A 213 -9.52 -2.91 15.16
CA ASN A 213 -9.86 -1.74 14.32
C ASN A 213 -10.65 -2.16 13.07
N ASP A 214 -11.67 -3.00 13.27
CA ASP A 214 -12.50 -3.61 12.22
C ASP A 214 -13.92 -3.03 12.14
N LYS A 215 -14.16 -1.86 12.74
CA LYS A 215 -15.48 -1.20 12.84
C LYS A 215 -15.44 0.18 12.20
N PRO A 216 -15.48 0.26 10.86
CA PRO A 216 -15.44 1.54 10.15
C PRO A 216 -16.64 2.41 10.51
N SER A 217 -16.38 3.68 10.86
CA SER A 217 -17.41 4.69 11.19
C SER A 217 -17.45 5.87 10.20
N GLY A 218 -16.60 5.83 9.18
CA GLY A 218 -16.43 6.92 8.22
C GLY A 218 -15.36 7.94 8.61
N GLN A 219 -15.12 8.15 9.90
CA GLN A 219 -14.16 9.13 10.42
C GLN A 219 -12.96 8.51 11.12
N ASN A 220 -13.02 7.20 11.43
CA ASN A 220 -11.96 6.52 12.18
C ASN A 220 -10.96 5.74 11.32
N ILE A 221 -11.06 5.79 10.00
CA ILE A 221 -10.13 5.13 9.09
C ILE A 221 -8.70 5.67 9.29
N ASN A 222 -7.73 4.78 9.50
CA ASN A 222 -6.32 5.10 9.78
C ASN A 222 -6.08 5.99 11.02
N HIS A 223 -7.08 6.21 11.87
CA HIS A 223 -6.94 7.06 13.05
C HIS A 223 -6.25 6.27 14.18
N ASP A 224 -5.00 6.62 14.47
CA ASP A 224 -4.12 5.97 15.44
C ASP A 224 -3.99 4.45 15.26
N CYS A 225 -4.09 3.95 14.03
CA CYS A 225 -4.04 2.54 13.70
C CYS A 225 -3.52 2.30 12.26
N GLY A 226 -3.40 1.02 11.89
CA GLY A 226 -3.03 0.58 10.56
C GLY A 226 -1.53 0.69 10.24
N ALA A 227 -1.18 0.46 8.99
CA ALA A 227 0.21 0.29 8.52
C ALA A 227 1.12 1.50 8.76
N THR A 228 0.57 2.71 8.90
CA THR A 228 1.35 3.93 9.15
C THR A 228 1.52 4.25 10.63
N ASN A 229 0.72 3.65 11.51
CA ASN A 229 0.80 3.81 12.97
C ASN A 229 0.58 2.48 13.68
N THR A 230 1.65 1.72 13.85
CA THR A 230 1.66 0.38 14.44
C THR A 230 1.84 0.37 15.95
N ASN A 231 2.01 1.53 16.61
CA ASN A 231 2.38 1.63 18.03
C ASN A 231 1.41 0.90 18.96
N MET A 232 0.09 1.02 18.71
CA MET A 232 -0.92 0.34 19.50
C MET A 232 -0.83 -1.19 19.33
N LEU A 233 -0.65 -1.66 18.10
CA LEU A 233 -0.51 -3.08 17.77
C LEU A 233 0.75 -3.67 18.42
N GLU A 234 1.89 -2.98 18.33
CA GLU A 234 3.17 -3.38 18.95
C GLU A 234 3.01 -3.56 20.47
N LYS A 235 2.47 -2.53 21.12
CA LYS A 235 2.25 -2.56 22.57
C LYS A 235 1.28 -3.68 22.98
N PHE A 236 0.17 -3.83 22.27
CA PHE A 236 -0.81 -4.88 22.55
C PHE A 236 -0.18 -6.28 22.48
N ILE A 237 0.62 -6.56 21.45
CA ILE A 237 1.28 -7.87 21.28
C ILE A 237 2.24 -8.14 22.43
N ILE A 238 3.08 -7.16 22.80
CA ILE A 238 4.03 -7.28 23.90
C ILE A 238 3.29 -7.56 25.22
N ASP A 239 2.31 -6.74 25.54
CA ASP A 239 1.55 -6.84 26.80
C ASP A 239 0.80 -8.18 26.87
N PHE A 240 0.13 -8.58 25.79
CA PHE A 240 -0.62 -9.83 25.72
C PHE A 240 0.27 -11.06 25.87
N ASN A 241 1.40 -11.11 25.16
CA ASN A 241 2.32 -12.23 25.25
C ASN A 241 3.03 -12.30 26.61
N ASN A 242 3.36 -11.16 27.23
CA ASN A 242 3.98 -11.10 28.57
C ASN A 242 3.01 -11.54 29.66
N ILE A 243 1.74 -11.12 29.63
CA ILE A 243 0.70 -11.54 30.59
C ILE A 243 0.53 -13.06 30.53
N ASN A 244 0.47 -13.62 29.32
CA ASN A 244 0.31 -15.06 29.13
C ASN A 244 1.57 -15.85 29.54
N ALA A 245 2.77 -15.28 29.40
CA ALA A 245 4.02 -15.89 29.87
C ALA A 245 4.11 -15.91 31.41
N ASN A 246 3.63 -14.85 32.09
CA ASN A 246 3.71 -14.71 33.55
C ASN A 246 2.57 -15.39 34.32
N SER A 247 1.46 -15.78 33.63
CA SER A 247 0.35 -16.51 34.28
C SER A 247 0.66 -17.97 34.60
N PHE A 248 1.93 -18.36 34.56
CA PHE A 248 2.42 -19.74 34.71
C PHE A 248 2.48 -20.25 36.16
N ASP A 249 2.09 -19.48 37.18
CA ASP A 249 2.58 -19.79 38.55
C ASP A 249 1.52 -20.14 39.60
N TYR A 250 0.35 -20.68 39.30
CA TYR A 250 -0.50 -21.15 40.41
C TYR A 250 -1.33 -22.45 40.23
N ASP A 251 -1.33 -23.07 39.06
CA ASP A 251 -2.04 -24.36 38.94
C ASP A 251 -1.39 -25.28 37.90
N LYS A 252 -0.56 -26.22 38.38
CA LYS A 252 0.14 -27.23 37.57
C LYS A 252 -0.81 -28.20 36.82
N THR A 253 -2.12 -28.09 37.03
CA THR A 253 -3.14 -28.95 36.41
C THR A 253 -3.82 -28.32 35.24
N ARG A 254 -3.67 -27.01 35.02
CA ARG A 254 -4.21 -26.33 33.83
C ARG A 254 -3.11 -26.16 32.78
N LYS A 255 -3.32 -26.76 31.61
CA LYS A 255 -2.49 -26.45 30.42
C LYS A 255 -2.42 -24.93 30.26
N PRO A 256 -1.26 -24.36 29.92
CA PRO A 256 -1.14 -22.93 29.68
C PRO A 256 -2.23 -22.51 28.72
N LYS A 257 -2.86 -21.34 28.93
CA LYS A 257 -3.77 -20.75 27.96
C LYS A 257 -3.01 -20.60 26.65
N GLU A 258 -3.38 -21.43 25.67
CA GLU A 258 -2.67 -21.61 24.38
C GLU A 258 -2.74 -20.38 23.46
N LEU A 259 -3.15 -19.21 23.97
CA LEU A 259 -3.31 -18.01 23.17
C LEU A 259 -2.04 -17.16 23.23
N LYS A 260 -1.10 -17.43 22.35
CA LYS A 260 0.04 -16.57 22.06
C LYS A 260 -0.22 -15.91 20.70
N ILE A 261 0.07 -14.63 20.56
CA ILE A 261 0.13 -13.97 19.25
C ILE A 261 1.46 -14.34 18.60
N ASP A 262 1.38 -14.98 17.45
CA ASP A 262 2.56 -15.44 16.69
C ASP A 262 3.06 -14.39 15.71
N LEU A 263 2.14 -13.51 15.24
CA LEU A 263 2.44 -12.45 14.29
C LEU A 263 1.43 -11.32 14.44
N GLY A 264 1.89 -10.10 14.41
CA GLY A 264 1.06 -8.92 14.18
C GLY A 264 1.06 -8.53 12.71
N ALA A 265 -0.04 -7.98 12.22
CA ALA A 265 -0.16 -7.46 10.87
C ALA A 265 -1.01 -6.19 10.89
N ALA A 266 -0.61 -5.15 10.19
CA ALA A 266 -1.36 -3.91 10.08
C ALA A 266 -1.56 -3.55 8.62
N LEU A 267 -2.83 -3.49 8.19
CA LEU A 267 -3.25 -3.03 6.86
C LEU A 267 -3.40 -1.50 6.84
N ASP A 268 -3.45 -0.90 5.67
CA ASP A 268 -3.93 0.46 5.51
C ASP A 268 -5.43 0.50 5.11
N GLY A 269 -5.99 1.70 4.99
CA GLY A 269 -7.44 1.89 4.84
C GLY A 269 -8.07 1.18 3.64
N ASP A 270 -7.36 1.05 2.52
CA ASP A 270 -7.84 0.36 1.31
C ASP A 270 -7.20 -1.01 1.08
N GLY A 271 -6.33 -1.47 1.98
CA GLY A 271 -5.82 -2.83 2.04
C GLY A 271 -4.72 -3.17 1.03
N ASP A 272 -4.12 -2.15 0.40
CA ASP A 272 -3.03 -2.37 -0.56
C ASP A 272 -1.63 -2.43 0.07
N ARG A 273 -1.53 -2.16 1.39
CA ARG A 273 -0.30 -2.22 2.20
C ARG A 273 -0.44 -3.13 3.39
N ILE A 274 0.70 -3.65 3.85
CA ILE A 274 0.79 -4.39 5.10
C ILE A 274 2.15 -4.18 5.77
N ILE A 275 2.14 -4.02 7.09
CA ILE A 275 3.33 -4.00 7.95
C ILE A 275 3.17 -5.12 8.97
N PHE A 276 4.25 -5.83 9.27
CA PHE A 276 4.21 -6.92 10.24
C PHE A 276 4.91 -6.54 11.55
N ILE A 277 4.48 -7.19 12.61
CA ILE A 277 5.03 -7.02 13.95
C ILE A 277 5.37 -8.39 14.53
N SER A 278 6.58 -8.55 15.01
CA SER A 278 7.01 -9.81 15.64
C SER A 278 6.29 -10.03 16.97
N PRO A 279 6.31 -11.27 17.51
CA PRO A 279 5.79 -11.57 18.86
C PRO A 279 6.43 -10.75 19.99
N PHE A 280 7.57 -10.13 19.73
CA PHE A 280 8.31 -9.28 20.66
C PHE A 280 8.13 -7.78 20.40
N GLY A 281 7.24 -7.40 19.46
CA GLY A 281 6.96 -6.01 19.12
C GLY A 281 7.94 -5.40 18.11
N GLU A 282 8.81 -6.20 17.47
CA GLU A 282 9.72 -5.68 16.45
C GLU A 282 8.96 -5.48 15.12
N LYS A 283 9.14 -4.32 14.53
CA LYS A 283 8.52 -3.97 13.24
C LYS A 283 9.30 -4.59 12.08
N ILE A 284 8.56 -5.24 11.19
CA ILE A 284 9.05 -5.80 9.92
C ILE A 284 8.38 -5.00 8.79
N ASN A 285 9.15 -4.13 8.17
CA ASN A 285 8.65 -3.23 7.14
C ASN A 285 8.65 -3.86 5.74
N GLY A 286 8.20 -3.10 4.73
CA GLY A 286 8.09 -3.62 3.37
C GLY A 286 9.43 -4.04 2.74
N ASP A 287 10.53 -3.36 3.06
CA ASP A 287 11.85 -3.74 2.55
C ASP A 287 12.31 -5.09 3.15
N ASP A 288 12.04 -5.32 4.45
CA ASP A 288 12.33 -6.58 5.11
C ASP A 288 11.53 -7.73 4.47
N VAL A 289 10.23 -7.53 4.29
CA VAL A 289 9.34 -8.53 3.66
C VAL A 289 9.79 -8.85 2.25
N LEU A 290 10.06 -7.81 1.47
CA LEU A 290 10.50 -7.98 0.09
C LEU A 290 11.80 -8.79 -0.02
N PHE A 291 12.76 -8.54 0.88
CA PHE A 291 13.99 -9.32 0.95
C PHE A 291 13.73 -10.78 1.36
N ILE A 292 12.89 -11.02 2.38
CA ILE A 292 12.50 -12.37 2.83
C ILE A 292 11.90 -13.16 1.67
N LEU A 293 10.92 -12.58 0.97
CA LEU A 293 10.25 -13.23 -0.16
C LEU A 293 11.21 -13.53 -1.31
N ALA A 294 12.02 -12.56 -1.69
CA ALA A 294 12.99 -12.73 -2.78
C ALA A 294 14.03 -13.81 -2.48
N LEU A 295 14.59 -13.82 -1.26
CA LEU A 295 15.57 -14.79 -0.84
C LEU A 295 15.00 -16.21 -0.82
N PHE A 296 13.77 -16.37 -0.31
CA PHE A 296 13.09 -17.65 -0.28
C PHE A 296 12.85 -18.18 -1.69
N HIS A 297 12.25 -17.40 -2.56
CA HIS A 297 11.91 -17.84 -3.90
C HIS A 297 13.16 -18.10 -4.77
N LYS A 298 14.23 -17.30 -4.60
CA LYS A 298 15.51 -17.59 -5.24
C LYS A 298 16.06 -18.95 -4.83
N LYS A 299 15.98 -19.28 -3.55
CA LYS A 299 16.54 -20.53 -3.00
C LYS A 299 15.75 -21.77 -3.42
N PHE A 300 14.41 -21.66 -3.53
CA PHE A 300 13.53 -22.81 -3.75
C PHE A 300 12.98 -22.90 -5.18
N ASN A 301 12.90 -21.81 -5.92
CA ASN A 301 12.28 -21.77 -7.25
C ASN A 301 13.21 -21.30 -8.38
N GLU A 302 14.45 -20.94 -8.09
CA GLU A 302 15.50 -20.49 -9.05
C GLU A 302 15.07 -19.37 -10.04
N LYS A 303 13.82 -18.86 -9.94
CA LYS A 303 13.24 -17.91 -10.91
C LYS A 303 13.35 -16.44 -10.48
N VAL A 304 13.77 -16.16 -9.25
CA VAL A 304 13.88 -14.79 -8.76
C VAL A 304 15.30 -14.28 -8.91
N ASP A 305 15.59 -13.67 -10.06
CA ASP A 305 16.90 -13.09 -10.35
C ASP A 305 16.94 -11.59 -10.04
N SER A 306 15.77 -10.95 -9.92
CA SER A 306 15.66 -9.52 -9.73
C SER A 306 14.52 -9.13 -8.81
N VAL A 307 14.72 -8.02 -8.10
CA VAL A 307 13.74 -7.35 -7.26
C VAL A 307 13.74 -5.86 -7.61
N VAL A 308 12.58 -5.25 -7.59
CA VAL A 308 12.43 -3.81 -7.84
C VAL A 308 12.02 -3.11 -6.54
N GLY A 309 12.81 -2.13 -6.13
CA GLY A 309 12.50 -1.27 -5.00
C GLY A 309 12.52 0.20 -5.38
N THR A 310 12.51 1.05 -4.37
CA THR A 310 12.60 2.50 -4.58
C THR A 310 13.89 3.06 -4.01
N GLN A 311 14.16 4.33 -4.32
CA GLN A 311 15.24 5.10 -3.73
C GLN A 311 15.18 5.13 -2.18
N MET A 312 14.02 4.80 -1.59
CA MET A 312 13.84 4.77 -0.14
C MET A 312 14.17 3.42 0.48
N THR A 313 14.42 2.38 -0.33
CA THR A 313 14.86 1.06 0.18
C THR A 313 16.17 1.21 0.93
N ASN A 314 16.22 0.69 2.17
CA ASN A 314 17.35 0.80 3.07
C ASN A 314 18.65 0.31 2.41
N TYR A 315 19.72 1.11 2.51
CA TYR A 315 20.99 0.83 1.86
C TYR A 315 21.61 -0.51 2.31
N GLY A 316 21.45 -0.87 3.60
CA GLY A 316 21.90 -2.16 4.11
C GLY A 316 21.18 -3.35 3.45
N ILE A 317 19.91 -3.20 3.11
CA ILE A 317 19.13 -4.24 2.41
C ILE A 317 19.56 -4.35 0.95
N GLN A 318 19.93 -3.25 0.29
CA GLN A 318 20.50 -3.30 -1.05
C GLN A 318 21.82 -4.10 -1.09
N ASP A 319 22.68 -3.95 -0.07
CA ASP A 319 23.89 -4.75 0.08
C ASP A 319 23.60 -6.24 0.29
N LEU A 320 22.51 -6.56 1.02
CA LEU A 320 22.08 -7.96 1.19
C LEU A 320 21.62 -8.58 -0.13
N TYR A 321 20.85 -7.88 -0.96
CA TYR A 321 20.51 -8.38 -2.30
C TYR A 321 21.75 -8.72 -3.12
N LYS A 322 22.74 -7.82 -3.12
CA LYS A 322 24.02 -8.04 -3.81
C LYS A 322 24.75 -9.26 -3.28
N LYS A 323 24.83 -9.42 -1.95
CA LYS A 323 25.45 -10.57 -1.27
C LYS A 323 24.83 -11.91 -1.67
N HIS A 324 23.51 -11.91 -1.89
CA HIS A 324 22.76 -13.10 -2.28
C HIS A 324 22.62 -13.26 -3.82
N ASN A 325 23.35 -12.48 -4.62
CA ASN A 325 23.28 -12.48 -6.08
C ASN A 325 21.85 -12.27 -6.62
N ILE A 326 21.07 -11.41 -5.94
CA ILE A 326 19.77 -10.94 -6.40
C ILE A 326 19.98 -9.54 -6.98
N LYS A 327 19.60 -9.33 -8.22
CA LYS A 327 19.70 -8.02 -8.85
C LYS A 327 18.67 -7.09 -8.24
N PHE A 328 19.10 -6.02 -7.57
CA PHE A 328 18.22 -4.96 -7.10
C PHE A 328 18.16 -3.85 -8.15
N THR A 329 16.94 -3.43 -8.51
CA THR A 329 16.72 -2.30 -9.42
C THR A 329 15.97 -1.21 -8.67
N GLU A 330 16.62 -0.05 -8.55
CA GLU A 330 16.06 1.12 -7.87
C GLU A 330 15.21 1.95 -8.83
N THR A 331 14.05 2.42 -8.34
CA THR A 331 13.16 3.34 -9.06
C THR A 331 12.85 4.59 -8.23
N HIS A 332 12.19 5.57 -8.85
CA HIS A 332 11.56 6.64 -8.10
C HIS A 332 10.45 6.10 -7.20
N VAL A 333 10.16 6.82 -6.11
CA VAL A 333 9.05 6.50 -5.20
C VAL A 333 7.71 6.56 -5.92
N GLY A 334 6.87 5.58 -5.68
CA GLY A 334 5.54 5.41 -6.24
C GLY A 334 5.39 4.08 -6.97
N ASP A 335 4.30 3.39 -6.66
CA ASP A 335 3.97 2.06 -7.17
C ASP A 335 3.98 1.96 -8.71
N LYS A 336 3.58 3.02 -9.43
CA LYS A 336 3.65 3.09 -10.89
C LYS A 336 5.07 2.89 -11.42
N HIS A 337 6.08 3.45 -10.74
CA HIS A 337 7.47 3.33 -11.14
C HIS A 337 7.98 1.91 -10.89
N VAL A 338 7.63 1.37 -9.72
CA VAL A 338 7.95 -0.01 -9.33
C VAL A 338 7.31 -0.98 -10.32
N LEU A 339 6.01 -0.88 -10.58
CA LEU A 339 5.28 -1.74 -11.52
C LEU A 339 5.87 -1.70 -12.93
N LYS A 340 6.13 -0.49 -13.44
CA LYS A 340 6.72 -0.31 -14.78
C LYS A 340 8.05 -1.03 -14.92
N GLU A 341 8.92 -0.93 -13.91
CA GLU A 341 10.23 -1.58 -13.94
C GLU A 341 10.11 -3.08 -13.70
N MET A 342 9.16 -3.55 -12.86
CA MET A 342 8.87 -4.98 -12.69
C MET A 342 8.47 -5.64 -14.02
N ILE A 343 7.56 -5.03 -14.77
CA ILE A 343 7.14 -5.53 -16.09
C ILE A 343 8.33 -5.56 -17.06
N LYS A 344 9.13 -4.49 -17.10
CA LYS A 344 10.29 -4.37 -17.98
C LYS A 344 11.38 -5.38 -17.66
N SER A 345 11.66 -5.63 -16.38
CA SER A 345 12.69 -6.56 -15.91
C SER A 345 12.19 -7.99 -15.72
N ASN A 346 10.88 -8.24 -15.94
CA ASN A 346 10.20 -9.50 -15.63
C ASN A 346 10.43 -9.95 -14.18
N SER A 347 10.41 -8.98 -13.24
CA SER A 347 10.59 -9.25 -11.83
C SER A 347 9.24 -9.62 -11.19
N SER A 348 9.23 -10.72 -10.43
CA SER A 348 8.00 -11.18 -9.74
C SER A 348 7.68 -10.40 -8.47
N PHE A 349 8.67 -9.68 -7.90
CA PHE A 349 8.55 -8.96 -6.65
C PHE A 349 9.08 -7.54 -6.78
N GLY A 350 8.35 -6.61 -6.22
CA GLY A 350 8.78 -5.23 -6.06
C GLY A 350 7.98 -4.54 -4.97
N GLY A 351 8.45 -3.40 -4.48
CA GLY A 351 7.69 -2.68 -3.45
C GLY A 351 8.44 -1.55 -2.79
N GLU A 352 7.83 -1.09 -1.71
CA GLU A 352 8.27 0.05 -0.92
C GLU A 352 8.36 -0.31 0.57
N SER A 353 9.24 0.35 1.30
CA SER A 353 9.37 0.20 2.76
C SER A 353 8.06 0.46 3.53
N SER A 354 7.14 1.22 2.93
CA SER A 354 5.80 1.51 3.48
C SER A 354 4.85 0.30 3.53
N GLY A 355 5.29 -0.88 3.06
CA GLY A 355 4.49 -2.11 3.04
C GLY A 355 3.65 -2.29 1.79
N HIS A 356 3.77 -1.41 0.79
CA HIS A 356 3.16 -1.62 -0.52
C HIS A 356 4.02 -2.58 -1.36
N ILE A 357 3.70 -3.86 -1.31
CA ILE A 357 4.43 -4.93 -1.98
C ILE A 357 3.64 -5.37 -3.21
N LEU A 358 4.25 -5.23 -4.37
CA LEU A 358 3.71 -5.71 -5.64
C LEU A 358 4.19 -7.14 -5.88
N ILE A 359 3.25 -8.05 -6.07
CA ILE A 359 3.50 -9.46 -6.35
C ILE A 359 2.84 -9.83 -7.66
N GLN A 360 3.56 -10.54 -8.51
CA GLN A 360 2.98 -11.15 -9.70
C GLN A 360 2.15 -12.37 -9.29
N VAL A 361 0.85 -12.28 -9.50
CA VAL A 361 -0.11 -13.37 -9.21
C VAL A 361 -0.52 -14.08 -10.50
N LEU A 362 -1.43 -15.06 -10.37
CA LEU A 362 -1.97 -15.79 -11.51
C LEU A 362 -2.51 -14.84 -12.60
N ASN A 363 -2.41 -15.27 -13.85
CA ASN A 363 -2.79 -14.52 -15.06
C ASN A 363 -1.93 -13.27 -15.37
N GLY A 364 -0.74 -13.15 -14.74
CA GLY A 364 0.20 -12.06 -15.04
C GLY A 364 -0.19 -10.70 -14.44
N LEU A 365 -1.18 -10.65 -13.54
CA LEU A 365 -1.51 -9.46 -12.79
C LEU A 365 -0.41 -9.19 -11.75
N TYR A 366 0.06 -7.96 -11.69
CA TYR A 366 0.92 -7.45 -10.63
C TYR A 366 0.04 -6.65 -9.67
N ILE A 367 0.01 -7.06 -8.42
CA ILE A 367 -0.92 -6.47 -7.45
C ILE A 367 -0.24 -6.11 -6.14
N GLY A 368 -0.56 -4.94 -5.60
CA GLY A 368 -0.31 -4.56 -4.22
C GLY A 368 -1.50 -4.99 -3.38
N ASP A 369 -1.31 -6.02 -2.57
CA ASP A 369 -2.35 -6.59 -1.72
C ASP A 369 -1.75 -7.05 -0.39
N GLY A 370 -2.21 -6.45 0.71
CA GLY A 370 -1.71 -6.79 2.03
C GLY A 370 -1.99 -8.25 2.41
N ILE A 371 -3.13 -8.81 2.02
CA ILE A 371 -3.48 -10.21 2.35
C ILE A 371 -2.69 -11.20 1.49
N ILE A 372 -2.48 -10.92 0.21
CA ILE A 372 -1.60 -11.74 -0.64
C ILE A 372 -0.17 -11.69 -0.11
N THR A 373 0.30 -10.52 0.33
CA THR A 373 1.62 -10.37 0.96
C THR A 373 1.72 -11.20 2.25
N LEU A 374 0.68 -11.18 3.11
CA LEU A 374 0.60 -12.04 4.29
C LEU A 374 0.70 -13.52 3.92
N ILE A 375 -0.04 -13.99 2.92
CA ILE A 375 -0.01 -15.40 2.49
C ILE A 375 1.38 -15.80 2.03
N ASN A 376 2.07 -14.96 1.24
CA ASN A 376 3.43 -15.25 0.79
C ASN A 376 4.41 -15.29 1.98
N LEU A 377 4.27 -14.41 2.96
CA LEU A 377 5.09 -14.48 4.18
C LEU A 377 4.82 -15.75 4.98
N LEU A 378 3.55 -16.17 5.12
CA LEU A 378 3.19 -17.43 5.77
C LEU A 378 3.79 -18.64 5.04
N GLU A 379 3.78 -18.63 3.70
CA GLU A 379 4.46 -19.67 2.90
C GLU A 379 5.93 -19.80 3.31
N VAL A 380 6.64 -18.67 3.44
CA VAL A 380 8.05 -18.67 3.86
C VAL A 380 8.23 -19.22 5.25
N LEU A 381 7.42 -18.74 6.22
CA LEU A 381 7.51 -19.17 7.62
C LEU A 381 7.32 -20.68 7.76
N PHE A 382 6.28 -21.22 7.14
CA PHE A 382 5.93 -22.64 7.28
C PHE A 382 6.80 -23.58 6.44
N LYS A 383 7.16 -23.21 5.21
CA LYS A 383 8.06 -24.05 4.39
C LYS A 383 9.48 -24.09 4.88
N GLN A 384 9.94 -23.07 5.60
CA GLN A 384 11.27 -23.06 6.23
C GLN A 384 11.27 -23.53 7.68
N ASP A 385 10.10 -23.78 8.28
CA ASP A 385 9.94 -24.05 9.72
C ASP A 385 10.65 -23.00 10.60
N LYS A 386 10.47 -21.72 10.23
CA LYS A 386 11.06 -20.56 10.92
C LYS A 386 9.98 -19.62 11.40
N ASN A 387 10.22 -18.95 12.52
CA ASN A 387 9.42 -17.78 12.91
C ASN A 387 9.98 -16.50 12.31
N ILE A 388 9.21 -15.42 12.43
CA ILE A 388 9.56 -14.12 11.83
C ILE A 388 10.86 -13.53 12.41
N ASP A 389 11.12 -13.74 13.71
CA ASP A 389 12.34 -13.22 14.36
C ASP A 389 13.60 -13.92 13.83
N GLN A 390 13.51 -15.22 13.51
CA GLN A 390 14.60 -15.95 12.89
C GLN A 390 14.91 -15.44 11.48
N LEU A 391 13.88 -15.10 10.70
CA LEU A 391 14.05 -14.49 9.39
C LEU A 391 14.62 -13.06 9.50
N LYS A 392 14.13 -12.28 10.45
CA LYS A 392 14.60 -10.91 10.67
C LYS A 392 16.07 -10.81 11.06
N LYS A 393 16.59 -11.79 11.81
CA LYS A 393 18.03 -11.85 12.17
C LYS A 393 18.97 -11.92 10.96
N GLU A 394 18.49 -12.38 9.82
CA GLU A 394 19.27 -12.41 8.57
C GLU A 394 19.29 -11.04 7.87
N ILE A 395 18.47 -10.09 8.34
CA ILE A 395 18.31 -8.78 7.73
C ILE A 395 19.06 -7.73 8.56
N ILE A 396 20.03 -7.11 7.96
CA ILE A 396 20.81 -6.04 8.57
C ILE A 396 20.40 -4.72 7.92
N SER A 397 19.42 -4.03 8.53
CA SER A 397 19.12 -2.65 8.16
C SER A 397 20.15 -1.74 8.80
N ILE A 398 20.65 -0.76 8.07
CA ILE A 398 21.49 0.27 8.66
C ILE A 398 20.63 1.39 9.27
N PRO A 399 21.09 2.06 10.32
CA PRO A 399 20.42 3.22 10.88
C PRO A 399 20.08 4.26 9.81
N SER A 400 18.91 4.86 9.93
CA SER A 400 18.44 5.88 8.98
C SER A 400 17.67 6.98 9.69
N LYS A 401 17.72 8.20 9.17
CA LYS A 401 16.97 9.35 9.67
C LYS A 401 16.41 10.16 8.49
N LEU A 402 15.09 10.33 8.49
CA LEU A 402 14.41 11.15 7.49
C LEU A 402 14.08 12.53 8.08
N LEU A 403 14.63 13.57 7.48
CA LEU A 403 14.36 14.96 7.83
C LEU A 403 13.36 15.55 6.83
N ASN A 404 12.25 16.07 7.32
CA ASN A 404 11.25 16.77 6.52
C ASN A 404 11.42 18.28 6.71
N ILE A 405 11.88 18.96 5.67
CA ILE A 405 12.28 20.35 5.69
C ILE A 405 11.20 21.17 4.98
N LYS A 406 10.44 21.95 5.72
CA LYS A 406 9.45 22.88 5.15
C LYS A 406 10.16 24.02 4.44
N VAL A 407 9.78 24.31 3.21
CA VAL A 407 10.41 25.30 2.36
C VAL A 407 9.38 26.19 1.67
N ASN A 408 9.72 27.45 1.47
CA ASN A 408 8.88 28.40 0.73
C ASN A 408 8.76 28.02 -0.75
N ASN A 409 9.87 27.59 -1.35
CA ASN A 409 9.94 27.19 -2.75
C ASN A 409 10.98 26.09 -2.92
N LYS A 410 10.53 24.89 -3.33
CA LYS A 410 11.39 23.70 -3.51
C LYS A 410 12.54 23.93 -4.49
N LYS A 411 12.25 24.60 -5.62
CA LYS A 411 13.26 24.87 -6.64
C LYS A 411 14.32 25.84 -6.12
N LYS A 412 13.91 26.96 -5.52
CA LYS A 412 14.83 27.94 -4.92
C LYS A 412 15.70 27.31 -3.84
N PHE A 413 15.16 26.42 -3.02
CA PHE A 413 15.91 25.70 -1.98
C PHE A 413 17.01 24.81 -2.58
N LEU A 414 16.70 24.07 -3.64
CA LEU A 414 17.64 23.14 -4.29
C LEU A 414 18.71 23.86 -5.14
N GLU A 415 18.41 25.06 -5.64
CA GLU A 415 19.32 25.87 -6.46
C GLU A 415 20.14 26.87 -5.62
N ASP A 416 19.89 26.96 -4.32
CA ASP A 416 20.61 27.88 -3.42
C ASP A 416 22.06 27.42 -3.19
N GLU A 417 23.01 28.32 -3.42
CA GLU A 417 24.46 28.00 -3.35
C GLU A 417 24.93 27.56 -1.97
N ILE A 418 24.31 28.06 -0.89
CA ILE A 418 24.64 27.68 0.49
C ILE A 418 24.17 26.24 0.72
N ASN A 419 22.96 25.93 0.31
CA ASN A 419 22.41 24.59 0.46
C ASN A 419 23.18 23.58 -0.41
N ILE A 420 23.54 23.91 -1.66
CA ILE A 420 24.35 23.03 -2.53
C ILE A 420 25.71 22.71 -1.87
N LYS A 421 26.38 23.71 -1.31
CA LYS A 421 27.65 23.48 -0.59
C LYS A 421 27.45 22.62 0.65
N LEU A 422 26.39 22.87 1.40
CA LEU A 422 26.06 22.10 2.59
C LEU A 422 25.84 20.61 2.25
N PHE A 423 25.13 20.30 1.15
CA PHE A 423 24.92 18.90 0.73
C PHE A 423 26.25 18.25 0.33
N ALA A 424 27.11 18.92 -0.40
CA ALA A 424 28.44 18.41 -0.75
C ALA A 424 29.29 18.15 0.50
N ASP A 425 29.18 18.99 1.52
CA ASP A 425 29.85 18.80 2.81
C ASP A 425 29.32 17.60 3.55
N LEU A 426 27.97 17.41 3.60
CA LEU A 426 27.36 16.25 4.20
C LEU A 426 27.79 14.95 3.52
N GLU A 427 27.84 14.90 2.19
CA GLU A 427 28.31 13.73 1.43
C GLU A 427 29.76 13.38 1.76
N ARG A 428 30.63 14.40 1.84
CA ARG A 428 32.05 14.23 2.22
C ARG A 428 32.17 13.70 3.67
N MET A 429 31.38 14.25 4.59
CA MET A 429 31.39 13.85 6.00
C MET A 429 30.85 12.43 6.18
N LEU A 430 29.85 12.04 5.36
CA LEU A 430 29.23 10.71 5.43
C LEU A 430 30.25 9.61 5.13
N GLY A 431 31.02 9.75 4.04
CA GLY A 431 31.96 8.72 3.57
C GLY A 431 31.28 7.51 2.91
N PRO A 432 32.02 6.41 2.70
CA PRO A 432 31.53 5.29 1.90
C PRO A 432 30.54 4.34 2.61
N ASP A 433 30.40 4.47 3.94
CA ASP A 433 29.58 3.55 4.76
C ASP A 433 28.14 4.03 4.95
N GLY A 434 27.71 4.99 4.13
CA GLY A 434 26.36 5.53 4.20
C GLY A 434 25.85 6.09 2.89
N ARG A 435 24.63 6.63 2.92
CA ARG A 435 23.97 7.26 1.79
C ARG A 435 23.18 8.49 2.22
N ILE A 436 23.20 9.51 1.36
CA ILE A 436 22.32 10.69 1.45
C ILE A 436 21.38 10.66 0.26
N LEU A 437 20.10 10.89 0.51
CA LEU A 437 19.12 11.09 -0.54
C LEU A 437 18.32 12.35 -0.26
N LEU A 438 18.40 13.30 -1.19
CA LEU A 438 17.66 14.55 -1.15
C LEU A 438 16.57 14.55 -2.23
N ARG A 439 15.33 14.79 -1.84
CA ARG A 439 14.23 14.86 -2.80
C ARG A 439 13.13 15.83 -2.42
N PRO A 440 12.50 16.52 -3.39
CA PRO A 440 11.31 17.30 -3.14
C PRO A 440 10.10 16.36 -2.90
N SER A 441 9.19 16.75 -1.99
CA SER A 441 7.88 16.10 -1.86
C SER A 441 7.02 16.38 -3.10
N GLY A 442 6.30 15.37 -3.58
CA GLY A 442 5.37 15.52 -4.69
C GLY A 442 4.11 16.35 -4.35
N THR A 443 3.65 16.23 -3.09
CA THR A 443 2.35 16.75 -2.65
C THR A 443 2.44 17.94 -1.70
N GLU A 444 3.57 18.14 -1.02
CA GLU A 444 3.76 19.14 0.01
C GLU A 444 4.90 20.09 -0.31
N ASN A 445 4.92 21.30 0.26
CA ASN A 445 6.01 22.25 0.14
C ASN A 445 7.15 21.91 1.11
N LEU A 446 7.72 20.73 0.94
CA LEU A 446 8.87 20.29 1.72
C LEU A 446 9.88 19.53 0.87
N ILE A 447 11.11 19.53 1.38
CA ILE A 447 12.22 18.70 0.90
C ILE A 447 12.44 17.60 1.92
N ARG A 448 12.68 16.40 1.46
CA ARG A 448 13.00 15.23 2.27
C ARG A 448 14.48 14.92 2.12
N LEU A 449 15.18 14.89 3.25
CA LEU A 449 16.58 14.48 3.34
C LEU A 449 16.66 13.19 4.15
N LEU A 450 17.01 12.08 3.48
CA LEU A 450 17.29 10.80 4.12
C LEU A 450 18.80 10.70 4.35
N LEU A 451 19.18 10.41 5.57
CA LEU A 451 20.54 10.10 5.99
C LEU A 451 20.58 8.63 6.42
N GLU A 452 21.49 7.84 5.88
CA GLU A 452 21.71 6.44 6.25
C GLU A 452 23.20 6.22 6.48
N HIS A 453 23.56 5.57 7.58
CA HIS A 453 24.96 5.23 7.88
C HIS A 453 25.04 4.04 8.82
N LYS A 454 26.08 3.20 8.74
CA LYS A 454 26.31 2.06 9.65
C LYS A 454 26.47 2.49 11.10
N ASP A 455 27.01 3.68 11.34
CA ASP A 455 27.15 4.30 12.65
C ASP A 455 25.99 5.30 12.88
N SER A 456 25.17 5.04 13.90
CA SER A 456 24.03 5.88 14.26
C SER A 456 24.45 7.24 14.84
N GLU A 457 25.58 7.35 15.53
CA GLU A 457 26.08 8.62 16.07
C GLU A 457 26.43 9.58 14.92
N LYS A 458 26.97 9.05 13.84
CA LYS A 458 27.28 9.84 12.66
C LYS A 458 26.04 10.46 12.01
N ILE A 459 24.91 9.77 12.01
CA ILE A 459 23.62 10.32 11.53
C ILE A 459 23.20 11.52 12.37
N GLU A 460 23.35 11.45 13.68
CA GLU A 460 23.02 12.58 14.57
C GLU A 460 23.95 13.77 14.32
N ILE A 461 25.26 13.54 14.17
CA ILE A 461 26.23 14.57 13.83
C ILE A 461 25.89 15.24 12.49
N LEU A 462 25.57 14.45 11.45
CA LEU A 462 25.20 14.97 10.15
C LEU A 462 23.87 15.73 10.20
N SER A 463 22.91 15.25 10.97
CA SER A 463 21.63 15.94 11.17
C SER A 463 21.83 17.29 11.83
N GLN A 464 22.66 17.36 12.88
CA GLN A 464 22.97 18.60 13.57
C GLN A 464 23.72 19.57 12.65
N HIS A 465 24.76 19.08 11.94
CA HIS A 465 25.50 19.88 10.98
C HIS A 465 24.61 20.48 9.89
N PHE A 466 23.62 19.68 9.41
CA PHE A 466 22.62 20.17 8.46
C PHE A 466 21.81 21.34 9.03
N TYR A 467 21.24 21.20 10.22
CA TYR A 467 20.41 22.26 10.82
C TYR A 467 21.19 23.53 11.19
N ASP A 468 22.45 23.40 11.52
CA ASP A 468 23.31 24.54 11.86
C ASP A 468 23.70 25.38 10.63
N ASN A 469 23.80 24.74 9.47
CA ASN A 469 24.36 25.36 8.26
C ASN A 469 23.35 25.60 7.13
N ILE A 470 22.12 25.11 7.26
CA ILE A 470 21.06 25.30 6.25
C ILE A 470 20.74 26.81 6.08
N ASN A 471 20.53 27.24 4.84
CA ASN A 471 20.11 28.62 4.58
C ASN A 471 18.66 28.86 5.08
N LYS A 472 18.54 29.49 6.24
CA LYS A 472 17.25 29.75 6.91
C LYS A 472 16.29 30.64 6.09
N HIS A 473 16.81 31.45 5.16
CA HIS A 473 15.98 32.26 4.25
C HIS A 473 15.23 31.47 3.20
N THR A 474 15.56 30.17 3.01
CA THR A 474 14.87 29.27 2.11
C THR A 474 13.78 28.44 2.81
N LEU A 475 13.71 28.52 4.14
CA LEU A 475 12.72 27.81 4.97
C LEU A 475 11.41 28.60 5.08
N THR A 476 10.34 27.91 5.49
CA THR A 476 9.03 28.51 5.80
C THR A 476 9.02 29.07 7.21
#